data_e4591740eaceff94e2d6149b08f6108a
#
_entry.id   e4591740eaceff94e2d6149b08f6108a
#
_cell.length_a   1.000
_cell.length_b   1.000
_cell.length_c   1.000
_cell.angle_alpha   90.00
_cell.angle_beta   90.00
_cell.angle_gamma   90.00
#
_symmetry.space_group_name_H-M   'P 1'
#
loop_
_entity.id
_entity.type
_entity.pdbx_description
1 polymer ?
#
loop_
_entity_poly.entity_id
_entity_poly.type
_entity_poly.pdbx_seq_one_letter_code
_entity_poly.pdbx_strand_id
1 'polypeptide(L)'
;MEEFLSSLPSGVQSITRELCAVARKNMPGALEFIYHNAVGYSVSESPFDRICYIAPQKKGYVNFGFFFGAGLPDPKNLLIGDGKRLRHVKIWSVEEAKNPALAKLIAQTWKEAPELIAGIHAVRKKNKA
;
A
#
# COMPACT_ATOMS: atom_id res chain seq x y z
N MET A 1 -16.78 0.63 0.81
CA MET A 1 -15.72 -0.14 1.51
C MET A 1 -16.24 -1.42 2.14
N GLU A 2 -17.28 -1.32 2.96
CA GLU A 2 -17.82 -2.51 3.63
C GLU A 2 -18.35 -3.57 2.66
N GLU A 3 -19.02 -3.17 1.61
CA GLU A 3 -19.50 -4.11 0.59
C GLU A 3 -18.36 -4.90 -0.04
N PHE A 4 -17.27 -4.21 -0.37
CA PHE A 4 -16.08 -4.85 -0.93
C PHE A 4 -15.48 -5.85 0.05
N LEU A 5 -15.27 -5.45 1.30
CA LEU A 5 -14.67 -6.30 2.31
C LEU A 5 -15.54 -7.53 2.58
N SER A 6 -16.85 -7.33 2.70
CA SER A 6 -17.80 -8.43 2.97
C SER A 6 -17.91 -9.43 1.81
N SER A 7 -17.52 -9.03 0.61
CA SER A 7 -17.53 -9.93 -0.57
C SER A 7 -16.33 -10.87 -0.59
N LEU A 8 -15.30 -10.62 0.21
CA LEU A 8 -14.09 -11.42 0.20
C LEU A 8 -14.26 -12.73 0.98
N PRO A 9 -13.57 -13.81 0.57
CA PRO A 9 -13.54 -15.05 1.36
C PRO A 9 -13.04 -14.74 2.78
N SER A 10 -13.56 -15.48 3.78
CA SER A 10 -13.37 -15.17 5.20
C SER A 10 -11.91 -14.97 5.62
N GLY A 11 -11.00 -15.85 5.18
CA GLY A 11 -9.58 -15.74 5.54
C GLY A 11 -8.94 -14.48 4.99
N VAL A 12 -9.13 -14.24 3.70
CA VAL A 12 -8.60 -13.05 3.01
C VAL A 12 -9.27 -11.79 3.55
N GLN A 13 -10.56 -11.85 3.87
CA GLN A 13 -11.28 -10.73 4.45
C GLN A 13 -10.66 -10.28 5.78
N SER A 14 -10.36 -11.21 6.68
CA SER A 14 -9.76 -10.88 7.98
C SER A 14 -8.39 -10.22 7.82
N ILE A 15 -7.56 -10.73 6.92
CA ILE A 15 -6.24 -10.14 6.62
C ILE A 15 -6.42 -8.72 6.06
N THR A 16 -7.32 -8.56 5.10
CA THR A 16 -7.56 -7.26 4.46
C THR A 16 -8.07 -6.22 5.45
N ARG A 17 -8.98 -6.60 6.34
CA ARG A 17 -9.48 -5.70 7.38
C ARG A 17 -8.39 -5.24 8.32
N GLU A 18 -7.51 -6.16 8.71
CA GLU A 18 -6.38 -5.81 9.58
C GLU A 18 -5.40 -4.89 8.88
N LEU A 19 -5.10 -5.16 7.61
CA LEU A 19 -4.22 -4.30 6.83
C LEU A 19 -4.78 -2.89 6.65
N CYS A 20 -6.10 -2.77 6.46
CA CYS A 20 -6.74 -1.46 6.41
C CYS A 20 -6.56 -0.70 7.73
N ALA A 21 -6.72 -1.39 8.87
CA ALA A 21 -6.52 -0.78 10.19
C ALA A 21 -5.08 -0.33 10.39
N VAL A 22 -4.11 -1.16 10.01
CA VAL A 22 -2.67 -0.83 10.10
C VAL A 22 -2.34 0.35 9.20
N ALA A 23 -2.87 0.35 7.97
CA ALA A 23 -2.65 1.44 7.02
C ALA A 23 -3.19 2.77 7.56
N ARG A 24 -4.42 2.79 8.06
CA ARG A 24 -5.04 4.00 8.59
C ARG A 24 -4.26 4.56 9.78
N LYS A 25 -3.78 3.68 10.65
CA LYS A 25 -3.00 4.08 11.82
C LYS A 25 -1.68 4.73 11.44
N ASN A 26 -1.01 4.21 10.42
CA ASN A 26 0.33 4.63 10.03
C ASN A 26 0.37 5.66 8.90
N MET A 27 -0.78 5.96 8.31
CA MET A 27 -0.93 7.00 7.29
C MET A 27 -2.12 7.91 7.63
N PRO A 28 -2.03 8.66 8.74
CA PRO A 28 -3.15 9.53 9.17
C PRO A 28 -3.42 10.60 8.11
N GLY A 29 -4.69 10.70 7.70
CA GLY A 29 -5.09 11.66 6.68
C GLY A 29 -5.00 11.15 5.24
N ALA A 30 -4.47 9.95 5.01
CA ALA A 30 -4.46 9.36 3.68
C ALA A 30 -5.87 9.11 3.18
N LEU A 31 -6.11 9.36 1.90
CA LEU A 31 -7.38 9.04 1.26
C LEU A 31 -7.41 7.57 0.91
N GLU A 32 -8.49 6.90 1.30
CA GLU A 32 -8.70 5.47 1.09
C GLU A 32 -9.81 5.28 0.07
N PHE A 33 -9.59 4.45 -0.93
CA PHE A 33 -10.57 4.22 -1.99
C PHE A 33 -10.46 2.81 -2.54
N ILE A 34 -11.54 2.36 -3.18
CA ILE A 34 -11.55 1.07 -3.88
C ILE A 34 -11.21 1.34 -5.34
N TYR A 35 -10.25 0.57 -5.87
CA TYR A 35 -9.84 0.67 -7.25
C TYR A 35 -9.60 -0.74 -7.80
N HIS A 36 -10.43 -1.13 -8.77
CA HIS A 36 -10.52 -2.51 -9.23
C HIS A 36 -10.80 -3.41 -8.01
N ASN A 37 -10.11 -4.46 -7.76
CA ASN A 37 -10.34 -5.34 -6.63
C ASN A 37 -9.32 -5.09 -5.51
N ALA A 38 -8.95 -3.83 -5.29
CA ALA A 38 -7.95 -3.45 -4.30
C ALA A 38 -8.37 -2.20 -3.54
N VAL A 39 -7.75 -2.00 -2.37
CA VAL A 39 -7.89 -0.77 -1.59
C VAL A 39 -6.65 0.07 -1.84
N GLY A 40 -6.84 1.31 -2.28
CA GLY A 40 -5.74 2.24 -2.55
C GLY A 40 -5.64 3.33 -1.48
N TYR A 41 -4.44 3.82 -1.28
CA TYR A 41 -4.15 4.93 -0.36
C TYR A 41 -3.38 6.01 -1.10
N SER A 42 -3.83 7.26 -0.97
CA SER A 42 -3.32 8.39 -1.74
C SER A 42 -3.18 9.62 -0.86
N VAL A 43 -2.27 10.53 -1.27
CA VAL A 43 -2.15 11.84 -0.61
C VAL A 43 -3.17 12.84 -1.15
N SER A 44 -3.84 12.55 -2.27
CA SER A 44 -4.83 13.42 -2.88
C SER A 44 -5.91 12.59 -3.57
N GLU A 45 -6.91 13.25 -4.13
CA GLU A 45 -7.98 12.60 -4.89
C GLU A 45 -7.49 12.07 -6.25
N SER A 46 -6.31 12.47 -6.69
CA SER A 46 -5.75 11.99 -7.96
C SER A 46 -5.27 10.54 -7.82
N PRO A 47 -5.66 9.64 -8.75
CA PRO A 47 -5.14 8.27 -8.74
C PRO A 47 -3.64 8.19 -9.03
N PHE A 48 -3.04 9.26 -9.54
CA PHE A 48 -1.60 9.33 -9.78
C PHE A 48 -0.79 9.61 -8.52
N ASP A 49 -1.46 9.98 -7.42
CA ASP A 49 -0.82 10.28 -6.15
C ASP A 49 -0.94 9.13 -5.14
N ARG A 50 -1.21 7.93 -5.64
CA ARG A 50 -1.27 6.72 -4.81
C ARG A 50 0.11 6.36 -4.29
N ILE A 51 0.15 5.94 -3.03
CA ILE A 51 1.39 5.53 -2.37
C ILE A 51 1.40 4.06 -1.95
N CYS A 52 0.24 3.51 -1.60
CA CYS A 52 0.10 2.12 -1.17
C CYS A 52 -1.18 1.51 -1.70
N TYR A 53 -1.22 0.17 -1.71
CA TYR A 53 -2.45 -0.56 -2.01
C TYR A 53 -2.51 -1.87 -1.23
N ILE A 54 -3.72 -2.39 -1.07
CA ILE A 54 -4.00 -3.70 -0.48
C ILE A 54 -4.76 -4.49 -1.52
N ALA A 55 -4.18 -5.59 -2.00
CA ALA A 55 -4.76 -6.39 -3.08
C ALA A 55 -4.98 -7.83 -2.63
N PRO A 56 -6.22 -8.19 -2.24
CA PRO A 56 -6.55 -9.58 -1.89
C PRO A 56 -6.38 -10.49 -3.11
N GLN A 57 -5.82 -11.68 -2.89
CA GLN A 57 -5.58 -12.65 -3.95
C GLN A 57 -6.42 -13.89 -3.76
N LYS A 58 -6.83 -14.50 -4.88
CA LYS A 58 -7.66 -15.72 -4.86
C LYS A 58 -6.96 -16.90 -4.20
N LYS A 59 -5.63 -16.90 -4.15
CA LYS A 59 -4.84 -17.98 -3.56
C LYS A 59 -4.77 -17.94 -2.04
N GLY A 60 -5.44 -16.99 -1.38
CA GLY A 60 -5.53 -16.95 0.07
C GLY A 60 -4.54 -16.04 0.78
N TYR A 61 -3.82 -15.22 0.05
CA TYR A 61 -2.95 -14.19 0.63
C TYR A 61 -3.37 -12.81 0.15
N VAL A 62 -2.79 -11.78 0.77
CA VAL A 62 -3.06 -10.39 0.42
C VAL A 62 -1.72 -9.69 0.17
N ASN A 63 -1.63 -8.97 -0.93
CA ASN A 63 -0.45 -8.14 -1.19
C ASN A 63 -0.66 -6.75 -0.61
N PHE A 64 0.31 -6.28 0.19
CA PHE A 64 0.41 -4.88 0.55
C PHE A 64 1.49 -4.25 -0.33
N GLY A 65 1.10 -3.34 -1.19
CA GLY A 65 2.00 -2.75 -2.18
C GLY A 65 2.44 -1.34 -1.84
N PHE A 66 3.69 -1.03 -2.20
CA PHE A 66 4.30 0.28 -2.03
C PHE A 66 4.73 0.78 -3.41
N PHE A 67 4.11 1.85 -3.89
CA PHE A 67 4.44 2.39 -5.21
C PHE A 67 5.88 2.92 -5.29
N PHE A 68 6.47 3.28 -4.14
CA PHE A 68 7.86 3.74 -4.04
C PHE A 68 8.72 2.80 -3.19
N GLY A 69 8.35 1.52 -3.18
CA GLY A 69 8.95 0.53 -2.30
C GLY A 69 10.45 0.30 -2.52
N ALA A 70 10.93 0.46 -3.75
CA ALA A 70 12.34 0.22 -4.08
C ALA A 70 13.31 1.09 -3.27
N GLY A 71 12.87 2.27 -2.84
CA GLY A 71 13.69 3.19 -2.06
C GLY A 71 13.54 3.06 -0.55
N LEU A 72 12.66 2.16 -0.07
CA LEU A 72 12.43 2.02 1.36
C LEU A 72 13.51 1.17 2.04
N PRO A 73 13.94 1.55 3.25
CA PRO A 73 14.80 0.66 4.04
C PRO A 73 14.00 -0.58 4.47
N ASP A 74 14.56 -1.74 4.21
CA ASP A 74 13.89 -3.02 4.44
C ASP A 74 14.80 -3.97 5.22
N PRO A 75 15.08 -3.67 6.52
CA PRO A 75 16.03 -4.45 7.30
C PRO A 75 15.56 -5.89 7.57
N LYS A 76 14.26 -6.17 7.47
CA LYS A 76 13.71 -7.51 7.66
C LYS A 76 13.49 -8.26 6.37
N ASN A 77 13.86 -7.67 5.25
CA ASN A 77 13.76 -8.28 3.93
C ASN A 77 12.34 -8.74 3.60
N LEU A 78 11.36 -7.88 3.87
CA LEU A 78 9.93 -8.17 3.61
C LEU A 78 9.51 -7.86 2.18
N LEU A 79 10.16 -6.89 1.54
CA LEU A 79 9.73 -6.39 0.23
C LEU A 79 10.12 -7.34 -0.89
N ILE A 80 9.16 -7.60 -1.78
CA ILE A 80 9.30 -8.49 -2.93
C ILE A 80 9.07 -7.67 -4.19
N GLY A 81 9.83 -7.95 -5.23
CA GLY A 81 9.67 -7.35 -6.55
C GLY A 81 10.98 -6.89 -7.14
N ASP A 82 10.98 -6.70 -8.45
CA ASP A 82 12.15 -6.30 -9.21
C ASP A 82 11.85 -5.10 -10.12
N GLY A 83 10.66 -4.52 -10.01
CA GLY A 83 10.30 -3.33 -10.77
C GLY A 83 11.13 -2.12 -10.37
N LYS A 84 11.04 -1.07 -11.17
CA LYS A 84 11.84 0.14 -10.96
C LYS A 84 11.53 0.84 -9.63
N ARG A 85 10.25 0.83 -9.21
CA ARG A 85 9.80 1.50 -7.98
C ARG A 85 8.92 0.63 -7.11
N LEU A 86 8.04 -0.15 -7.72
CA LEU A 86 7.02 -0.92 -7.02
C LEU A 86 7.62 -2.10 -6.26
N ARG A 87 7.20 -2.27 -5.00
CA ARG A 87 7.48 -3.45 -4.18
C ARG A 87 6.23 -3.83 -3.42
N HIS A 88 6.15 -5.06 -2.96
CA HIS A 88 5.03 -5.52 -2.15
C HIS A 88 5.47 -6.52 -1.10
N VAL A 89 4.61 -6.69 -0.10
CA VAL A 89 4.76 -7.70 0.94
C VAL A 89 3.59 -8.66 0.81
N LYS A 90 3.86 -9.98 0.80
CA LYS A 90 2.81 -11.00 0.82
C LYS A 90 2.41 -11.28 2.26
N ILE A 91 1.12 -11.18 2.53
CA ILE A 91 0.56 -11.36 3.87
C ILE A 91 -0.35 -12.58 3.86
N TRP A 92 0.02 -13.61 4.62
CA TRP A 92 -0.69 -14.89 4.65
C TRP A 92 -1.60 -15.04 5.87
N SER A 93 -1.47 -14.16 6.86
CA SER A 93 -2.24 -14.27 8.10
C SER A 93 -2.46 -12.90 8.72
N VAL A 94 -3.44 -12.82 9.63
CA VAL A 94 -3.67 -11.61 10.42
C VAL A 94 -2.44 -11.27 11.27
N GLU A 95 -1.73 -12.29 11.78
CA GLU A 95 -0.51 -12.07 12.56
C GLU A 95 0.58 -11.39 11.73
N GLU A 96 0.78 -11.83 10.50
CA GLU A 96 1.74 -11.19 9.60
C GLU A 96 1.35 -9.74 9.31
N ALA A 97 0.04 -9.46 9.19
CA ALA A 97 -0.46 -8.10 8.99
C ALA A 97 -0.11 -7.17 10.16
N LYS A 98 0.06 -7.73 11.35
CA LYS A 98 0.41 -6.98 12.56
C LYS A 98 1.90 -6.84 12.79
N ASN A 99 2.73 -7.34 11.89
CA ASN A 99 4.19 -7.26 12.02
C ASN A 99 4.64 -5.80 12.14
N PRO A 100 5.34 -5.43 13.23
CA PRO A 100 5.84 -4.06 13.40
C PRO A 100 6.74 -3.59 12.26
N ALA A 101 7.46 -4.50 11.61
CA ALA A 101 8.31 -4.15 10.48
C ALA A 101 7.48 -3.65 9.29
N LEU A 102 6.28 -4.22 9.08
CA LEU A 102 5.36 -3.75 8.05
C LEU A 102 4.85 -2.34 8.39
N ALA A 103 4.43 -2.13 9.63
CA ALA A 103 3.97 -0.81 10.09
C ALA A 103 5.03 0.27 9.89
N LYS A 104 6.29 -0.06 10.15
CA LYS A 104 7.41 0.88 9.93
C LYS A 104 7.59 1.24 8.45
N LEU A 105 7.45 0.27 7.56
CA LEU A 105 7.51 0.53 6.12
C LEU A 105 6.38 1.47 5.69
N ILE A 106 5.18 1.24 6.19
CA ILE A 106 4.01 2.07 5.88
C ILE A 106 4.22 3.50 6.40
N ALA A 107 4.64 3.65 7.64
CA ALA A 107 4.90 4.96 8.24
C ALA A 107 6.01 5.71 7.48
N GLN A 108 7.05 5.01 7.06
CA GLN A 108 8.16 5.62 6.33
C GLN A 108 7.71 6.12 4.96
N THR A 109 6.96 5.31 4.22
CA THR A 109 6.47 5.75 2.90
C THR A 109 5.53 6.95 3.04
N TRP A 110 4.70 6.99 4.09
CA TRP A 110 3.82 8.13 4.35
C TRP A 110 4.62 9.41 4.64
N LYS A 111 5.68 9.29 5.44
CA LYS A 111 6.57 10.40 5.77
C LYS A 111 7.24 10.97 4.52
N GLU A 112 7.66 10.12 3.60
CA GLU A 112 8.35 10.50 2.37
C GLU A 112 7.41 10.90 1.23
N ALA A 113 6.11 10.59 1.35
CA ALA A 113 5.16 10.74 0.26
C ALA A 113 5.12 12.14 -0.38
N PRO A 114 5.12 13.25 0.37
CA PRO A 114 5.08 14.57 -0.26
C PRO A 114 6.23 14.79 -1.24
N GLU A 115 7.45 14.42 -0.87
CA GLU A 115 8.63 14.57 -1.72
C GLU A 115 8.59 13.63 -2.92
N LEU A 116 8.18 12.38 -2.70
CA LEU A 116 8.09 11.37 -3.75
C LEU A 116 7.07 11.77 -4.81
N ILE A 117 5.90 12.24 -4.39
CA ILE A 117 4.84 12.68 -5.31
C ILE A 117 5.28 13.95 -6.04
N ALA A 118 5.92 14.90 -5.37
CA ALA A 118 6.45 16.11 -6.00
C ALA A 118 7.47 15.76 -7.08
N GLY A 119 8.31 14.76 -6.85
CA GLY A 119 9.27 14.27 -7.83
C GLY A 119 8.60 13.71 -9.08
N ILE A 120 7.52 12.95 -8.92
CA ILE A 120 6.75 12.41 -10.05
C ILE A 120 6.10 13.55 -10.86
N HIS A 121 5.51 14.53 -10.17
CA HIS A 121 4.90 15.69 -10.83
C HIS A 121 5.93 16.50 -11.63
N ALA A 122 7.12 16.69 -11.05
CA ALA A 122 8.21 17.41 -11.71
C ALA A 122 8.66 16.70 -12.99
N VAL A 123 8.81 15.37 -12.95
CA VAL A 123 9.19 14.57 -14.13
C VAL A 123 8.12 14.67 -15.21
N ARG A 124 6.84 14.56 -14.85
CA ARG A 124 5.72 14.68 -15.81
C ARG A 124 5.69 16.06 -16.47
N LYS A 125 5.85 17.11 -15.68
CA LYS A 125 5.88 18.49 -16.17
C LYS A 125 7.02 18.68 -17.16
N LYS A 126 8.20 18.17 -16.86
CA LYS A 126 9.37 18.22 -17.70
C LYS A 126 9.13 17.48 -19.03
N ASN A 127 8.51 16.32 -18.98
CA ASN A 127 8.23 15.50 -20.18
C ASN A 127 7.14 16.10 -21.08
N LYS A 128 6.28 16.95 -20.54
CA LYS A 128 5.26 17.67 -21.32
C LYS A 128 5.79 18.93 -22.00
N ALA A 129 6.89 19.42 -21.55
CA ALA A 129 7.52 20.59 -22.15
C ALA A 129 8.35 20.19 -23.36
#